data_0fc71558404a685c6f86a6c7f217348c
#
_entry.id   0fc71558404a685c6f86a6c7f217348c
#
_cell.length_a   1.000
_cell.length_b   1.000
_cell.length_c   1.000
_cell.angle_alpha   90.00
_cell.angle_beta   90.00
_cell.angle_gamma   90.00
#
_symmetry.space_group_name_H-M   'P 1'
#
loop_
_entity.id
_entity.type
_entity.pdbx_description
1 polymer ?
#
loop_
_entity_poly.entity_id
_entity_poly.type
_entity_poly.pdbx_seq_one_letter_code
_entity_poly.pdbx_strand_id
1 'polypeptide(L)'
;KSIDVLLTLHHYEVLYTISGGITQGDAVDADYMKTMKYSEFALQEAKRRGKNQVYLYEKQDYEDWRKKRNLMNMLRRCVTDGFKGFHLYFQPIISKDEDLLYSEALLRFQDEDGTWISPVEVIPLLEESGLIIPVGKWVMEQAFTCCREFQKYRKDYKVSINVSYIQIMRGMMANKILSAIQANNL
;
A
#
# COMPACT_ATOMS: atom_id res chain seq x y z
N LYS A 1 6.91 -6.30 -28.26
CA LYS A 1 7.93 -7.11 -28.94
C LYS A 1 9.17 -7.12 -28.06
N SER A 2 9.70 -8.30 -27.70
CA SER A 2 10.98 -8.43 -27.01
C SER A 2 12.12 -8.10 -27.99
N ILE A 3 13.16 -7.45 -27.45
CA ILE A 3 14.38 -7.13 -28.18
C ILE A 3 15.51 -7.88 -27.48
N ASP A 4 15.99 -8.92 -28.14
CA ASP A 4 17.14 -9.69 -27.66
C ASP A 4 18.35 -9.26 -28.51
N VAL A 5 19.40 -8.81 -27.85
CA VAL A 5 20.65 -8.45 -28.48
C VAL A 5 21.73 -9.43 -28.02
N LEU A 6 22.22 -10.23 -28.94
CA LEU A 6 23.35 -11.10 -28.71
C LEU A 6 24.63 -10.36 -29.09
N LEU A 7 25.55 -10.16 -28.14
CA LEU A 7 26.87 -9.63 -28.37
C LEU A 7 27.92 -10.70 -28.11
N THR A 8 28.69 -11.03 -29.15
CA THR A 8 29.86 -11.91 -29.04
C THR A 8 31.10 -11.05 -28.86
N LEU A 9 31.70 -11.07 -27.69
CA LEU A 9 32.90 -10.34 -27.36
C LEU A 9 33.93 -11.33 -26.77
N HIS A 10 35.11 -11.45 -27.39
CA HIS A 10 36.23 -12.28 -26.92
C HIS A 10 35.85 -13.73 -26.52
N HIS A 11 35.06 -14.42 -27.36
CA HIS A 11 34.56 -15.81 -27.12
C HIS A 11 33.52 -15.98 -26.00
N TYR A 12 32.95 -14.88 -25.46
CA TYR A 12 31.84 -14.94 -24.56
C TYR A 12 30.55 -14.51 -25.27
N GLU A 13 29.51 -15.32 -25.20
CA GLU A 13 28.16 -14.94 -25.62
C GLU A 13 27.46 -14.29 -24.43
N VAL A 14 27.12 -13.01 -24.57
CA VAL A 14 26.39 -12.29 -23.52
C VAL A 14 25.05 -11.87 -24.07
N LEU A 15 23.97 -12.35 -23.44
CA LEU A 15 22.60 -11.97 -23.76
C LEU A 15 22.24 -10.67 -23.04
N TYR A 16 21.99 -9.62 -23.79
CA TYR A 16 21.49 -8.35 -23.27
C TYR A 16 20.02 -8.18 -23.61
N THR A 17 19.25 -7.65 -22.65
CA THR A 17 17.87 -7.25 -22.86
C THR A 17 17.75 -5.73 -22.79
N ILE A 18 16.90 -5.15 -23.64
CA ILE A 18 16.69 -3.71 -23.71
C ILE A 18 15.22 -3.41 -23.40
N SER A 19 15.00 -2.44 -22.53
CA SER A 19 13.67 -1.86 -22.31
C SER A 19 13.65 -0.44 -22.86
N GLY A 20 12.57 -0.07 -23.53
CA GLY A 20 12.37 1.26 -24.13
C GLY A 20 11.04 1.88 -23.74
N GLY A 21 11.01 3.22 -23.60
CA GLY A 21 9.78 3.99 -23.46
C GLY A 21 9.64 4.92 -24.67
N ILE A 22 8.46 4.97 -25.27
CA ILE A 22 8.14 5.79 -26.43
C ILE A 22 7.00 6.74 -26.06
N THR A 23 7.11 7.98 -26.52
CA THR A 23 6.06 9.00 -26.45
C THR A 23 5.85 9.60 -27.85
N GLN A 24 4.60 9.81 -28.24
CA GLN A 24 4.28 10.51 -29.49
C GLN A 24 4.26 12.02 -29.27
N GLY A 25 4.72 12.77 -30.27
CA GLY A 25 4.86 14.23 -30.18
C GLY A 25 3.54 14.97 -29.92
N ASP A 26 2.46 14.50 -30.47
CA ASP A 26 1.11 15.06 -30.31
C ASP A 26 0.60 14.99 -28.85
N ALA A 27 1.12 14.05 -28.07
CA ALA A 27 0.73 13.88 -26.66
C ALA A 27 1.32 14.95 -25.72
N VAL A 28 2.25 15.78 -26.21
CA VAL A 28 3.09 16.63 -25.36
C VAL A 28 3.18 18.10 -25.78
N ASP A 29 2.40 18.54 -26.77
CA ASP A 29 2.40 19.94 -27.27
C ASP A 29 3.80 20.49 -27.57
N ALA A 30 4.69 19.65 -28.12
CA ALA A 30 6.10 19.97 -28.40
C ALA A 30 6.93 20.43 -27.17
N ASP A 31 6.45 20.21 -25.95
CA ASP A 31 7.20 20.53 -24.73
C ASP A 31 8.22 19.42 -24.42
N TYR A 32 9.51 19.77 -24.52
CA TYR A 32 10.63 18.85 -24.27
C TYR A 32 10.57 18.22 -22.87
N MET A 33 10.25 19.02 -21.84
CA MET A 33 10.22 18.53 -20.47
C MET A 33 9.07 17.53 -20.24
N LYS A 34 7.92 17.77 -20.86
CA LYS A 34 6.81 16.81 -20.85
C LYS A 34 7.15 15.55 -21.61
N THR A 35 7.77 15.68 -22.77
CA THR A 35 8.22 14.55 -23.59
C THR A 35 9.17 13.65 -22.81
N MET A 36 10.18 14.22 -22.18
CA MET A 36 11.14 13.48 -21.34
C MET A 36 10.44 12.75 -20.19
N LYS A 37 9.58 13.45 -19.46
CA LYS A 37 8.83 12.90 -18.33
C LYS A 37 7.94 11.72 -18.72
N TYR A 38 7.25 11.81 -19.85
CA TYR A 38 6.36 10.75 -20.32
C TYR A 38 7.14 9.57 -20.92
N SER A 39 8.28 9.84 -21.58
CA SER A 39 9.18 8.78 -22.06
C SER A 39 9.84 8.04 -20.89
N GLU A 40 10.22 8.74 -19.83
CA GLU A 40 10.74 8.13 -18.59
C GLU A 40 9.68 7.26 -17.91
N PHE A 41 8.45 7.74 -17.78
CA PHE A 41 7.33 6.94 -17.29
C PHE A 41 7.13 5.68 -18.15
N ALA A 42 7.09 5.83 -19.48
CA ALA A 42 6.93 4.69 -20.40
C ALA A 42 8.08 3.68 -20.25
N LEU A 43 9.31 4.14 -20.05
CA LEU A 43 10.46 3.27 -19.78
C LEU A 43 10.31 2.51 -18.44
N GLN A 44 9.84 3.18 -17.40
CA GLN A 44 9.58 2.54 -16.11
C GLN A 44 8.49 1.49 -16.22
N GLU A 45 7.42 1.77 -16.99
CA GLU A 45 6.36 0.80 -17.25
C GLU A 45 6.85 -0.42 -18.06
N ALA A 46 7.70 -0.22 -19.06
CA ALA A 46 8.34 -1.33 -19.77
C ALA A 46 9.14 -2.24 -18.82
N LYS A 47 9.88 -1.64 -17.87
CA LYS A 47 10.65 -2.38 -16.87
C LYS A 47 9.75 -3.11 -15.86
N ARG A 48 8.65 -2.47 -15.42
CA ARG A 48 7.69 -3.03 -14.46
C ARG A 48 6.91 -4.22 -15.04
N ARG A 49 6.56 -4.13 -16.33
CA ARG A 49 5.79 -5.17 -17.06
C ARG A 49 6.64 -6.37 -17.52
N GLY A 50 7.87 -6.52 -17.03
CA GLY A 50 8.73 -7.70 -17.26
C GLY A 50 10.03 -7.42 -17.97
N LYS A 51 10.40 -6.13 -18.19
CA LYS A 51 11.62 -5.73 -18.92
C LYS A 51 11.62 -6.25 -20.38
N ASN A 52 12.75 -6.12 -21.08
CA ASN A 52 12.95 -6.62 -22.45
C ASN A 52 11.80 -6.32 -23.42
N GLN A 53 11.23 -5.13 -23.35
CA GLN A 53 10.12 -4.68 -24.17
C GLN A 53 10.09 -3.16 -24.33
N VAL A 54 9.32 -2.72 -25.30
CA VAL A 54 9.03 -1.30 -25.50
C VAL A 54 7.60 -1.02 -25.04
N TYR A 55 7.43 0.08 -24.30
CA TYR A 55 6.13 0.56 -23.88
C TYR A 55 5.84 1.93 -24.52
N LEU A 56 4.69 2.04 -25.16
CA LEU A 56 4.18 3.32 -25.67
C LEU A 56 3.43 4.03 -24.55
N TYR A 57 3.73 5.31 -24.37
CA TYR A 57 3.03 6.15 -23.40
C TYR A 57 1.52 6.16 -23.64
N GLU A 58 0.79 5.88 -22.57
CA GLU A 58 -0.67 5.98 -22.50
C GLU A 58 -1.04 6.99 -21.43
N LYS A 59 -1.84 7.99 -21.80
CA LYS A 59 -2.23 9.09 -20.88
C LYS A 59 -2.93 8.56 -19.63
N GLN A 60 -3.85 7.60 -19.80
CA GLN A 60 -4.59 7.03 -18.66
C GLN A 60 -3.66 6.33 -17.67
N ASP A 61 -2.75 5.50 -18.15
CA ASP A 61 -1.79 4.77 -17.31
C ASP A 61 -0.87 5.74 -16.54
N TYR A 62 -0.50 6.85 -17.18
CA TYR A 62 0.29 7.89 -16.52
C TYR A 62 -0.49 8.63 -15.42
N GLU A 63 -1.77 8.93 -15.66
CA GLU A 63 -2.60 9.59 -14.66
C GLU A 63 -2.86 8.67 -13.46
N ASP A 64 -3.09 7.39 -13.68
CA ASP A 64 -3.29 6.40 -12.63
C ASP A 64 -2.00 6.19 -11.81
N TRP A 65 -0.84 6.11 -12.50
CA TRP A 65 0.46 6.08 -11.83
C TRP A 65 0.70 7.33 -10.98
N ARG A 66 0.35 8.52 -11.49
CA ARG A 66 0.48 9.79 -10.78
C ARG A 66 -0.41 9.83 -9.54
N LYS A 67 -1.66 9.40 -9.65
CA LYS A 67 -2.59 9.29 -8.52
C LYS A 67 -2.04 8.36 -7.45
N LYS A 68 -1.62 7.16 -7.84
CA LYS A 68 -1.01 6.16 -6.96
C LYS A 68 0.22 6.73 -6.23
N ARG A 69 1.11 7.41 -6.95
CA ARG A 69 2.31 8.03 -6.40
C ARG A 69 1.99 9.16 -5.41
N ASN A 70 1.01 9.99 -5.72
CA ASN A 70 0.56 11.07 -4.84
C ASN A 70 -0.03 10.51 -3.54
N LEU A 71 -0.90 9.51 -3.64
CA LEU A 71 -1.46 8.83 -2.47
C LEU A 71 -0.35 8.17 -1.62
N MET A 72 0.61 7.50 -2.24
CA MET A 72 1.76 6.94 -1.54
C MET A 72 2.55 7.99 -0.74
N ASN A 73 2.82 9.14 -1.34
CA ASN A 73 3.54 10.23 -0.67
C ASN A 73 2.71 10.83 0.48
N MET A 74 1.40 10.95 0.31
CA MET A 74 0.48 11.37 1.36
C MET A 74 0.50 10.38 2.54
N LEU A 75 0.35 9.09 2.27
CA LEU A 75 0.40 8.05 3.31
C LEU A 75 1.71 8.09 4.10
N ARG A 76 2.86 8.30 3.44
CA ARG A 76 4.16 8.45 4.11
C ARG A 76 4.17 9.64 5.06
N ARG A 77 3.69 10.81 4.63
CA ARG A 77 3.60 12.00 5.48
C ARG A 77 2.69 11.74 6.67
N CYS A 78 1.49 11.19 6.44
CA CYS A 78 0.53 10.90 7.50
C CYS A 78 1.08 9.93 8.55
N VAL A 79 1.82 8.90 8.15
CA VAL A 79 2.48 7.97 9.09
C VAL A 79 3.54 8.68 9.93
N THR A 80 4.34 9.59 9.34
CA THR A 80 5.35 10.36 10.09
C THR A 80 4.74 11.47 10.96
N ASP A 81 3.55 11.95 10.60
CA ASP A 81 2.80 12.98 11.34
C ASP A 81 1.79 12.36 12.35
N GLY A 82 2.20 11.31 13.03
CA GLY A 82 1.41 10.69 14.09
C GLY A 82 0.14 9.98 13.61
N PHE A 83 0.16 9.43 12.39
CA PHE A 83 -0.96 8.71 11.76
C PHE A 83 -2.19 9.60 11.47
N LYS A 84 -1.99 10.88 11.25
CA LYS A 84 -3.06 11.81 10.85
C LYS A 84 -3.79 11.28 9.62
N GLY A 85 -5.12 11.35 9.63
CA GLY A 85 -5.98 10.82 8.56
C GLY A 85 -6.27 9.32 8.66
N PHE A 86 -5.54 8.56 9.48
CA PHE A 86 -5.89 7.18 9.77
C PHE A 86 -6.94 7.10 10.86
N HIS A 87 -7.97 6.27 10.64
CA HIS A 87 -9.05 6.02 11.57
C HIS A 87 -9.27 4.52 11.72
N LEU A 88 -9.73 4.10 12.88
CA LEU A 88 -10.11 2.72 13.14
C LEU A 88 -11.60 2.68 13.48
N TYR A 89 -12.37 1.97 12.64
CA TYR A 89 -13.80 1.75 12.83
C TYR A 89 -14.02 0.35 13.38
N PHE A 90 -15.03 0.19 14.19
CA PHE A 90 -15.38 -1.09 14.80
C PHE A 90 -16.75 -1.53 14.29
N GLN A 91 -16.74 -2.58 13.47
CA GLN A 91 -17.97 -3.15 12.94
C GLN A 91 -18.45 -4.28 13.87
N PRO A 92 -19.65 -4.15 14.48
CA PRO A 92 -20.16 -5.19 15.34
C PRO A 92 -20.55 -6.43 14.55
N ILE A 93 -20.23 -7.60 15.10
CA ILE A 93 -20.66 -8.90 14.62
C ILE A 93 -21.66 -9.45 15.65
N ILE A 94 -22.88 -9.65 15.23
CA ILE A 94 -24.00 -10.09 16.09
C ILE A 94 -24.43 -11.51 15.74
N SER A 95 -24.99 -12.22 16.75
CA SER A 95 -25.61 -13.51 16.56
C SER A 95 -27.01 -13.39 15.93
N LYS A 96 -27.66 -14.51 15.64
CA LYS A 96 -29.05 -14.55 15.19
C LYS A 96 -30.06 -14.01 16.25
N ASP A 97 -29.66 -14.07 17.51
CA ASP A 97 -30.48 -13.60 18.65
C ASP A 97 -30.13 -12.14 19.03
N GLU A 98 -29.47 -11.42 18.08
CA GLU A 98 -29.05 -10.01 18.21
C GLU A 98 -28.00 -9.76 19.32
N ASP A 99 -27.38 -10.81 19.85
CA ASP A 99 -26.29 -10.66 20.81
C ASP A 99 -25.00 -10.24 20.09
N LEU A 100 -24.33 -9.21 20.62
CA LEU A 100 -23.02 -8.81 20.16
C LEU A 100 -21.99 -9.89 20.49
N LEU A 101 -21.36 -10.52 19.48
CA LEU A 101 -20.33 -11.53 19.66
C LEU A 101 -18.95 -10.90 19.85
N TYR A 102 -18.56 -10.04 18.92
CA TYR A 102 -17.30 -9.29 18.91
C TYR A 102 -17.39 -8.14 17.90
N SER A 103 -16.34 -7.34 17.77
CA SER A 103 -16.26 -6.36 16.69
C SER A 103 -15.01 -6.55 15.85
N GLU A 104 -15.10 -6.25 14.58
CA GLU A 104 -13.96 -6.19 13.66
C GLU A 104 -13.42 -4.78 13.58
N ALA A 105 -12.11 -4.64 13.81
CA ALA A 105 -11.40 -3.37 13.65
C ALA A 105 -11.00 -3.16 12.19
N LEU A 106 -11.53 -2.12 11.58
CA LEU A 106 -11.39 -1.83 10.16
C LEU A 106 -10.67 -0.51 9.95
N LEU A 107 -9.50 -0.58 9.31
CA LEU A 107 -8.73 0.60 8.94
C LEU A 107 -9.49 1.45 7.92
N ARG A 108 -9.50 2.76 8.15
CA ARG A 108 -10.04 3.79 7.24
C ARG A 108 -8.99 4.89 7.07
N PHE A 109 -9.02 5.53 5.93
CA PHE A 109 -8.13 6.65 5.66
C PHE A 109 -8.91 7.80 5.04
N GLN A 110 -8.70 8.99 5.57
CA GLN A 110 -9.26 10.25 5.08
C GLN A 110 -8.11 11.18 4.71
N ASP A 111 -8.16 11.76 3.52
CA ASP A 111 -7.16 12.71 3.08
C ASP A 111 -7.28 14.09 3.75
N GLU A 112 -6.38 15.01 3.40
CA GLU A 112 -6.34 16.36 3.97
C GLU A 112 -7.57 17.20 3.60
N ASP A 113 -8.26 16.85 2.51
CA ASP A 113 -9.50 17.51 2.03
C ASP A 113 -10.77 16.89 2.66
N GLY A 114 -10.62 15.88 3.50
CA GLY A 114 -11.72 15.18 4.14
C GLY A 114 -12.35 14.08 3.28
N THR A 115 -11.74 13.70 2.16
CA THR A 115 -12.24 12.63 1.29
C THR A 115 -11.82 11.25 1.82
N TRP A 116 -12.77 10.33 1.95
CA TRP A 116 -12.49 8.95 2.31
C TRP A 116 -11.90 8.19 1.15
N ILE A 117 -10.70 7.60 1.37
CA ILE A 117 -10.04 6.76 0.38
C ILE A 117 -10.25 5.29 0.74
N SER A 118 -10.62 4.50 -0.26
CA SER A 118 -10.95 3.09 -0.07
C SER A 118 -9.77 2.29 0.51
N PRO A 119 -10.00 1.41 1.50
CA PRO A 119 -8.99 0.46 1.96
C PRO A 119 -8.37 -0.39 0.85
N VAL A 120 -9.13 -0.68 -0.21
CA VAL A 120 -8.65 -1.42 -1.39
C VAL A 120 -7.54 -0.66 -2.13
N GLU A 121 -7.53 0.67 -2.05
CA GLU A 121 -6.46 1.50 -2.62
C GLU A 121 -5.31 1.70 -1.62
N VAL A 122 -5.63 1.90 -0.35
CA VAL A 122 -4.68 2.25 0.71
C VAL A 122 -3.82 1.05 1.12
N ILE A 123 -4.43 -0.10 1.42
CA ILE A 123 -3.74 -1.26 1.99
C ILE A 123 -2.63 -1.78 1.07
N PRO A 124 -2.85 -1.98 -0.26
CA PRO A 124 -1.77 -2.42 -1.15
C PRO A 124 -0.59 -1.45 -1.20
N LEU A 125 -0.83 -0.14 -1.08
CA LEU A 125 0.23 0.87 -1.04
C LEU A 125 1.03 0.82 0.25
N LEU A 126 0.36 0.62 1.39
CA LEU A 126 1.02 0.41 2.68
C LEU A 126 1.89 -0.85 2.66
N GLU A 127 1.41 -1.92 2.02
CA GLU A 127 2.15 -3.18 1.86
C GLU A 127 3.37 -3.01 0.95
N GLU A 128 3.18 -2.43 -0.24
CA GLU A 128 4.23 -2.18 -1.23
C GLU A 128 5.36 -1.31 -0.66
N SER A 129 5.00 -0.30 0.14
CA SER A 129 5.96 0.62 0.76
C SER A 129 6.57 0.14 2.08
N GLY A 130 6.03 -0.93 2.67
CA GLY A 130 6.38 -1.38 4.02
C GLY A 130 5.77 -0.54 5.16
N LEU A 131 5.00 0.49 4.84
CA LEU A 131 4.29 1.31 5.84
C LEU A 131 3.22 0.52 6.58
N ILE A 132 2.79 -0.63 6.06
CA ILE A 132 1.87 -1.54 6.75
C ILE A 132 2.40 -1.97 8.13
N ILE A 133 3.73 -1.96 8.34
CA ILE A 133 4.34 -2.33 9.62
C ILE A 133 4.05 -1.29 10.72
N PRO A 134 4.43 0.00 10.58
CA PRO A 134 4.10 1.02 11.57
C PRO A 134 2.59 1.25 11.69
N VAL A 135 1.83 1.22 10.60
CA VAL A 135 0.36 1.36 10.61
C VAL A 135 -0.28 0.20 11.37
N GLY A 136 0.14 -1.04 11.13
CA GLY A 136 -0.40 -2.19 11.86
C GLY A 136 -0.09 -2.18 13.35
N LYS A 137 1.07 -1.64 13.75
CA LYS A 137 1.37 -1.41 15.17
C LYS A 137 0.39 -0.40 15.78
N TRP A 138 0.16 0.71 15.11
CA TRP A 138 -0.80 1.72 15.53
C TRP A 138 -2.22 1.16 15.62
N VAL A 139 -2.66 0.37 14.61
CA VAL A 139 -3.98 -0.30 14.62
C VAL A 139 -4.14 -1.19 15.85
N MET A 140 -3.12 -1.99 16.19
CA MET A 140 -3.17 -2.84 17.40
C MET A 140 -3.30 -2.02 18.67
N GLU A 141 -2.50 -0.97 18.83
CA GLU A 141 -2.54 -0.08 20.01
C GLU A 141 -3.93 0.55 20.17
N GLN A 142 -4.52 1.04 19.08
CA GLN A 142 -5.87 1.61 19.10
C GLN A 142 -6.93 0.55 19.40
N ALA A 143 -6.85 -0.63 18.78
CA ALA A 143 -7.80 -1.72 18.98
C ALA A 143 -7.77 -2.24 20.42
N PHE A 144 -6.61 -2.42 21.03
CA PHE A 144 -6.49 -2.84 22.42
C PHE A 144 -7.02 -1.79 23.39
N THR A 145 -6.73 -0.52 23.15
CA THR A 145 -7.29 0.57 23.95
C THR A 145 -8.82 0.58 23.89
N CYS A 146 -9.38 0.47 22.70
CA CYS A 146 -10.82 0.40 22.50
C CYS A 146 -11.44 -0.85 23.15
N CYS A 147 -10.82 -2.03 22.99
CA CYS A 147 -11.25 -3.27 23.58
C CYS A 147 -11.39 -3.13 25.12
N ARG A 148 -10.37 -2.57 25.80
CA ARG A 148 -10.42 -2.33 27.25
C ARG A 148 -11.54 -1.37 27.66
N GLU A 149 -11.78 -0.33 26.89
CA GLU A 149 -12.88 0.60 27.20
C GLU A 149 -14.23 -0.10 27.10
N PHE A 150 -14.46 -0.93 26.08
CA PHE A 150 -15.69 -1.71 25.96
C PHE A 150 -15.82 -2.79 27.01
N GLN A 151 -14.72 -3.40 27.47
CA GLN A 151 -14.73 -4.42 28.54
C GLN A 151 -15.19 -3.86 29.89
N LYS A 152 -15.19 -2.55 30.09
CA LYS A 152 -15.81 -1.92 31.28
C LYS A 152 -17.32 -2.15 31.34
N TYR A 153 -17.96 -2.29 30.17
CA TYR A 153 -19.40 -2.51 30.03
C TYR A 153 -19.74 -3.98 29.76
N ARG A 154 -18.87 -4.68 29.03
CA ARG A 154 -19.02 -6.08 28.70
C ARG A 154 -17.67 -6.80 28.84
N LYS A 155 -17.48 -7.54 29.92
CA LYS A 155 -16.21 -8.17 30.32
C LYS A 155 -15.63 -9.15 29.29
N ASP A 156 -16.49 -9.82 28.54
CA ASP A 156 -16.12 -10.79 27.48
C ASP A 156 -16.01 -10.18 26.09
N TYR A 157 -16.02 -8.84 25.98
CA TYR A 157 -15.90 -8.16 24.69
C TYR A 157 -14.55 -8.45 24.01
N LYS A 158 -14.60 -8.72 22.72
CA LYS A 158 -13.45 -9.07 21.90
C LYS A 158 -13.38 -8.19 20.65
N VAL A 159 -12.18 -7.99 20.15
CA VAL A 159 -11.92 -7.29 18.88
C VAL A 159 -11.08 -8.17 17.98
N SER A 160 -11.52 -8.33 16.74
CA SER A 160 -10.76 -8.97 15.68
C SER A 160 -9.97 -7.91 14.90
N ILE A 161 -8.73 -8.20 14.54
CA ILE A 161 -7.83 -7.30 13.79
C ILE A 161 -7.33 -8.03 12.56
N ASN A 162 -7.42 -7.39 11.40
CA ASN A 162 -6.83 -7.88 10.16
C ASN A 162 -5.32 -7.65 10.15
N VAL A 163 -4.57 -8.70 9.82
CA VAL A 163 -3.10 -8.68 9.78
C VAL A 163 -2.61 -9.02 8.38
N SER A 164 -1.76 -8.17 7.83
CA SER A 164 -1.14 -8.41 6.52
C SER A 164 -0.09 -9.53 6.58
N TYR A 165 0.00 -10.32 5.51
CA TYR A 165 1.03 -11.33 5.34
C TYR A 165 2.46 -10.77 5.50
N ILE A 166 2.71 -9.54 5.03
CA ILE A 166 4.01 -8.87 5.17
C ILE A 166 4.38 -8.65 6.64
N GLN A 167 3.39 -8.34 7.47
CA GLN A 167 3.59 -8.17 8.92
C GLN A 167 3.97 -9.50 9.59
N ILE A 168 3.36 -10.60 9.17
CA ILE A 168 3.66 -11.96 9.67
C ILE A 168 5.08 -12.37 9.28
N MET A 169 5.44 -12.23 8.01
CA MET A 169 6.74 -12.67 7.47
C MET A 169 7.94 -11.91 8.07
N ARG A 170 7.78 -10.66 8.47
CA ARG A 170 8.85 -9.88 9.10
C ARG A 170 9.08 -10.22 10.58
N GLY A 171 8.47 -11.28 11.09
CA GLY A 171 8.80 -11.91 12.38
C GLY A 171 8.54 -11.07 13.63
N MET A 172 7.94 -9.88 13.49
CA MET A 172 7.76 -8.96 14.61
C MET A 172 6.41 -9.08 15.33
N MET A 173 5.50 -9.91 14.79
CA MET A 173 4.10 -9.91 15.24
C MET A 173 3.86 -10.72 16.50
N ALA A 174 4.26 -11.98 16.56
CA ALA A 174 3.86 -12.86 17.66
C ALA A 174 4.31 -12.33 19.03
N ASN A 175 5.60 -11.96 19.16
CA ASN A 175 6.12 -11.44 20.43
C ASN A 175 5.54 -10.06 20.79
N LYS A 176 5.25 -9.21 19.79
CA LYS A 176 4.65 -7.89 20.02
C LYS A 176 3.18 -7.98 20.38
N ILE A 177 2.43 -8.89 19.76
CA ILE A 177 1.04 -9.17 20.13
C ILE A 177 0.98 -9.70 21.57
N LEU A 178 1.81 -10.70 21.91
CA LEU A 178 1.87 -11.24 23.27
C LEU A 178 2.26 -10.17 24.29
N SER A 179 3.28 -9.37 24.01
CA SER A 179 3.69 -8.25 24.89
C SER A 179 2.59 -7.19 25.02
N ALA A 180 1.87 -6.88 23.96
CA ALA A 180 0.78 -5.90 23.97
C ALA A 180 -0.46 -6.43 24.70
N ILE A 181 -0.80 -7.72 24.55
CA ILE A 181 -1.86 -8.40 25.33
C ILE A 181 -1.51 -8.35 26.81
N GLN A 182 -0.28 -8.74 27.19
CA GLN A 182 0.18 -8.71 28.58
C GLN A 182 0.21 -7.30 29.17
N ALA A 183 0.73 -6.30 28.42
CA ALA A 183 0.78 -4.90 28.85
C ALA A 183 -0.62 -4.28 29.05
N ASN A 184 -1.62 -4.82 28.39
CA ASN A 184 -3.00 -4.35 28.45
C ASN A 184 -3.92 -5.19 29.35
N ASN A 185 -3.38 -6.23 30.01
CA ASN A 185 -4.16 -7.18 30.83
C ASN A 185 -5.39 -7.77 30.11
N LEU A 186 -5.21 -8.11 28.82
CA LEU A 186 -6.23 -8.70 27.95
C LEU A 186 -6.06 -10.23 27.89
#